data_0a16bbfbdda71aea6ddf0d7d1ce2e629
#
_entry.id   0a16bbfbdda71aea6ddf0d7d1ce2e629
#
_cell.length_a   1.000
_cell.length_b   1.000
_cell.length_c   1.000
_cell.angle_alpha   90.00
_cell.angle_beta   90.00
_cell.angle_gamma   90.00
#
_symmetry.space_group_name_H-M   'P 1'
#
loop_
_entity.id
_entity.type
_entity.pdbx_description
1 polymer ?
#
loop_
_entity_poly.entity_id
_entity_poly.type
_entity_poly.pdbx_seq_one_letter_code
_entity_poly.pdbx_strand_id
1 'polypeptide(L)'
;MNRGTARYPLLEIDLDKLKANLAALIERCQSLSVEVAGVVKGFSALPEAAGVYTECGVRSLASSRLSQLRALRGAGVACERVLIRIPMLSELPEVAEVADMSLQSELETLRALNAVCAKRGTRHRVILMADLGDLREGFWSREELV
;
A
#
# COMPACT_ATOMS: atom_id res chain seq x y z
N MET A 1 -18.97 28.26 0.67
CA MET A 1 -17.56 27.93 0.48
C MET A 1 -16.89 29.06 -0.30
N ASN A 2 -15.90 29.71 0.28
CA ASN A 2 -15.23 30.87 -0.32
C ASN A 2 -14.24 30.36 -1.37
N ARG A 3 -14.55 30.46 -2.67
CA ARG A 3 -13.67 30.12 -3.79
C ARG A 3 -12.64 31.22 -4.05
N GLY A 4 -11.95 31.68 -2.98
CA GLY A 4 -10.88 32.66 -3.10
C GLY A 4 -9.69 32.07 -3.84
N THR A 5 -9.37 32.63 -5.01
CA THR A 5 -8.13 32.49 -5.80
C THR A 5 -7.50 31.07 -5.80
N ALA A 6 -8.22 30.10 -6.31
CA ALA A 6 -7.66 28.76 -6.53
C ALA A 6 -6.49 28.86 -7.53
N ARG A 7 -5.31 28.38 -7.11
CA ARG A 7 -4.17 28.22 -8.01
C ARG A 7 -4.31 26.90 -8.78
N TYR A 8 -4.22 26.93 -10.09
CA TYR A 8 -4.26 25.74 -10.93
C TYR A 8 -2.86 25.10 -11.04
N PRO A 9 -2.77 23.76 -11.17
CA PRO A 9 -3.89 22.80 -11.17
C PRO A 9 -4.52 22.60 -9.79
N LEU A 10 -5.84 22.35 -9.77
CA LEU A 10 -6.63 22.07 -8.55
C LEU A 10 -7.16 20.63 -8.60
N LEU A 11 -6.95 19.87 -7.53
CA LEU A 11 -7.58 18.58 -7.30
C LEU A 11 -8.70 18.75 -6.28
N GLU A 12 -9.93 18.46 -6.67
CA GLU A 12 -11.09 18.39 -5.77
C GLU A 12 -11.45 16.92 -5.54
N ILE A 13 -11.56 16.51 -4.27
CA ILE A 13 -11.98 15.16 -3.87
C ILE A 13 -13.29 15.30 -3.07
N ASP A 14 -14.37 14.73 -3.61
CA ASP A 14 -15.65 14.63 -2.94
C ASP A 14 -15.62 13.39 -2.03
N LEU A 15 -15.46 13.61 -0.73
CA LEU A 15 -15.31 12.52 0.24
C LEU A 15 -16.61 11.71 0.41
N ASP A 16 -17.76 12.32 0.25
CA ASP A 16 -19.05 11.61 0.37
C ASP A 16 -19.26 10.66 -0.80
N LYS A 17 -18.92 11.08 -2.02
CA LYS A 17 -18.96 10.20 -3.20
C LYS A 17 -17.91 9.10 -3.11
N LEU A 18 -16.71 9.43 -2.62
CA LEU A 18 -15.67 8.42 -2.38
C LEU A 18 -16.16 7.36 -1.40
N LYS A 19 -16.79 7.79 -0.29
CA LYS A 19 -17.33 6.90 0.73
C LYS A 19 -18.45 6.00 0.16
N ALA A 20 -19.40 6.58 -0.58
CA ALA A 20 -20.48 5.82 -1.20
C ALA A 20 -19.96 4.75 -2.19
N ASN A 21 -18.99 5.11 -3.04
CA ASN A 21 -18.38 4.19 -4.00
C ASN A 21 -17.61 3.06 -3.30
N LEU A 22 -16.84 3.39 -2.25
CA LEU A 22 -16.11 2.39 -1.47
C LEU A 22 -17.05 1.44 -0.74
N ALA A 23 -18.10 1.95 -0.11
CA ALA A 23 -19.08 1.11 0.60
C ALA A 23 -19.71 0.09 -0.34
N ALA A 24 -20.15 0.50 -1.53
CA ALA A 24 -20.74 -0.40 -2.52
C ALA A 24 -19.74 -1.47 -3.01
N LEU A 25 -18.46 -1.09 -3.24
CA LEU A 25 -17.42 -2.03 -3.64
C LEU A 25 -17.13 -3.05 -2.53
N ILE A 26 -16.98 -2.57 -1.30
CA ILE A 26 -16.65 -3.41 -0.15
C ILE A 26 -17.78 -4.41 0.11
N GLU A 27 -19.03 -3.97 0.10
CA GLU A 27 -20.20 -4.85 0.26
C GLU A 27 -20.17 -5.96 -0.79
N ARG A 28 -19.91 -5.62 -2.05
CA ARG A 28 -19.82 -6.61 -3.13
C ARG A 28 -18.67 -7.60 -2.92
N CYS A 29 -17.51 -7.13 -2.52
CA CYS A 29 -16.34 -8.00 -2.27
C CYS A 29 -16.59 -8.91 -1.06
N GLN A 30 -17.15 -8.37 0.02
CA GLN A 30 -17.48 -9.14 1.23
C GLN A 30 -18.48 -10.25 0.95
N SER A 31 -19.49 -10.01 0.09
CA SER A 31 -20.45 -11.04 -0.32
C SER A 31 -19.79 -12.23 -1.03
N LEU A 32 -18.57 -12.04 -1.52
CA LEU A 32 -17.74 -13.06 -2.19
C LEU A 32 -16.58 -13.55 -1.34
N SER A 33 -16.53 -13.15 -0.06
CA SER A 33 -15.41 -13.45 0.86
C SER A 33 -14.05 -12.94 0.34
N VAL A 34 -14.05 -11.79 -0.37
CA VAL A 34 -12.84 -11.14 -0.89
C VAL A 34 -12.50 -9.92 -0.03
N GLU A 35 -11.28 -9.87 0.47
CA GLU A 35 -10.76 -8.68 1.16
C GLU A 35 -10.27 -7.64 0.16
N VAL A 36 -10.45 -6.35 0.52
CA VAL A 36 -10.06 -5.21 -0.32
C VAL A 36 -8.87 -4.49 0.30
N ALA A 37 -7.81 -4.30 -0.47
CA ALA A 37 -6.72 -3.39 -0.15
C ALA A 37 -6.89 -2.08 -0.94
N GLY A 38 -6.92 -0.95 -0.24
CA GLY A 38 -7.09 0.37 -0.86
C GLY A 38 -5.79 0.93 -1.43
N VAL A 39 -5.70 1.12 -2.74
CA VAL A 39 -4.52 1.73 -3.37
C VAL A 39 -4.65 3.25 -3.38
N VAL A 40 -3.83 3.92 -2.57
CA VAL A 40 -3.93 5.37 -2.31
C VAL A 40 -2.94 6.23 -3.09
N LYS A 41 -2.11 5.61 -3.95
CA LYS A 41 -1.05 6.33 -4.69
C LYS A 41 -1.59 7.37 -5.68
N GLY A 42 -2.80 7.17 -6.22
CA GLY A 42 -3.40 8.03 -7.24
C GLY A 42 -3.73 9.44 -6.74
N PHE A 43 -4.03 9.60 -5.46
CA PHE A 43 -4.27 10.88 -4.80
C PHE A 43 -3.21 11.22 -3.75
N SER A 44 -1.98 10.68 -3.93
CA SER A 44 -0.80 10.96 -3.09
C SER A 44 -0.98 10.62 -1.61
N ALA A 45 -1.85 9.67 -1.30
CA ALA A 45 -2.17 9.23 0.06
C ALA A 45 -2.58 10.40 1.00
N LEU A 46 -3.36 11.36 0.49
CA LEU A 46 -3.92 12.44 1.30
C LEU A 46 -4.66 11.82 2.50
N PRO A 47 -4.30 12.18 3.75
CA PRO A 47 -4.82 11.50 4.94
C PRO A 47 -6.34 11.55 5.06
N GLU A 48 -6.97 12.66 4.69
CA GLU A 48 -8.42 12.84 4.73
C GLU A 48 -9.15 11.85 3.80
N ALA A 49 -8.64 11.69 2.57
CA ALA A 49 -9.19 10.74 1.62
C ALA A 49 -8.85 9.28 2.01
N ALA A 50 -7.64 9.04 2.54
CA ALA A 50 -7.24 7.73 3.04
C ALA A 50 -8.06 7.28 4.26
N GLY A 51 -8.44 8.22 5.13
CA GLY A 51 -9.31 7.98 6.28
C GLY A 51 -10.67 7.42 5.87
N VAL A 52 -11.24 7.87 4.76
CA VAL A 52 -12.52 7.35 4.24
C VAL A 52 -12.45 5.85 3.93
N TYR A 53 -11.29 5.36 3.44
CA TYR A 53 -11.10 3.92 3.21
C TYR A 53 -11.20 3.12 4.51
N THR A 54 -10.54 3.59 5.57
CA THR A 54 -10.55 2.90 6.86
C THR A 54 -11.92 3.00 7.56
N GLU A 55 -12.62 4.11 7.42
CA GLU A 55 -14.00 4.26 7.87
C GLU A 55 -14.97 3.29 7.20
N CYS A 56 -14.74 2.96 5.92
CA CYS A 56 -15.49 1.96 5.17
C CYS A 56 -15.05 0.51 5.48
N GLY A 57 -14.10 0.29 6.40
CA GLY A 57 -13.67 -1.05 6.81
C GLY A 57 -12.51 -1.63 6.01
N VAL A 58 -11.85 -0.84 5.15
CA VAL A 58 -10.61 -1.25 4.48
C VAL A 58 -9.49 -1.32 5.51
N ARG A 59 -8.89 -2.50 5.68
CA ARG A 59 -7.84 -2.74 6.68
C ARG A 59 -6.44 -2.41 6.16
N SER A 60 -6.21 -2.57 4.87
CA SER A 60 -4.89 -2.40 4.25
C SER A 60 -4.90 -1.26 3.24
N LEU A 61 -3.98 -0.31 3.38
CA LEU A 61 -3.75 0.77 2.41
C LEU A 61 -2.40 0.57 1.72
N ALA A 62 -2.40 0.68 0.40
CA ALA A 62 -1.27 0.33 -0.43
C ALA A 62 -0.76 1.51 -1.25
N SER A 63 0.56 1.64 -1.31
CA SER A 63 1.24 2.61 -2.18
C SER A 63 2.56 2.04 -2.70
N SER A 64 3.00 2.55 -3.84
CA SER A 64 4.33 2.27 -4.39
C SER A 64 5.41 3.23 -3.86
N ARG A 65 5.07 4.18 -2.97
CA ARG A 65 6.00 5.18 -2.44
C ARG A 65 6.04 5.13 -0.92
N LEU A 66 7.23 4.91 -0.37
CA LEU A 66 7.45 4.90 1.09
C LEU A 66 7.07 6.23 1.75
N SER A 67 7.34 7.36 1.08
CA SER A 67 6.94 8.68 1.58
C SER A 67 5.43 8.80 1.83
N GLN A 68 4.60 8.16 1.00
CA GLN A 68 3.16 8.13 1.17
C GLN A 68 2.74 7.23 2.34
N LEU A 69 3.36 6.06 2.50
CA LEU A 69 3.13 5.18 3.66
C LEU A 69 3.57 5.85 4.96
N ARG A 70 4.68 6.58 4.93
CA ARG A 70 5.14 7.39 6.07
C ARG A 70 4.15 8.49 6.42
N ALA A 71 3.57 9.18 5.42
CA ALA A 71 2.55 10.22 5.64
C ALA A 71 1.30 9.64 6.31
N LEU A 72 0.80 8.47 5.88
CA LEU A 72 -0.33 7.79 6.53
C LEU A 72 -0.02 7.46 7.99
N ARG A 73 1.18 6.94 8.27
CA ARG A 73 1.63 6.66 9.64
C ARG A 73 1.68 7.91 10.49
N GLY A 74 2.30 8.99 9.97
CA GLY A 74 2.41 10.27 10.67
C GLY A 74 1.07 10.94 10.94
N ALA A 75 0.09 10.75 10.08
CA ALA A 75 -1.28 11.23 10.25
C ALA A 75 -2.13 10.34 11.18
N GLY A 76 -1.59 9.22 11.68
CA GLY A 76 -2.33 8.32 12.56
C GLY A 76 -3.45 7.53 11.88
N VAL A 77 -3.41 7.36 10.55
CA VAL A 77 -4.39 6.55 9.83
C VAL A 77 -4.25 5.10 10.26
N ALA A 78 -5.30 4.56 10.88
CA ALA A 78 -5.31 3.20 11.44
C ALA A 78 -5.48 2.15 10.35
N CYS A 79 -4.39 1.76 9.70
CA CYS A 79 -4.38 0.76 8.64
C CYS A 79 -3.08 -0.05 8.64
N GLU A 80 -3.13 -1.19 7.99
CA GLU A 80 -1.96 -1.91 7.57
C GLU A 80 -1.38 -1.26 6.29
N ARG A 81 -0.10 -0.95 6.27
CA ARG A 81 0.57 -0.25 5.16
C ARG A 81 1.29 -1.26 4.26
N VAL A 82 0.92 -1.28 3.00
CA VAL A 82 1.43 -2.24 2.02
C VAL A 82 2.26 -1.51 0.96
N LEU A 83 3.54 -1.88 0.83
CA LEU A 83 4.37 -1.43 -0.29
C LEU A 83 4.12 -2.34 -1.49
N ILE A 84 3.47 -1.80 -2.53
CA ILE A 84 3.10 -2.55 -3.74
C ILE A 84 4.11 -2.38 -4.87
N ARG A 85 5.37 -2.59 -4.55
CA ARG A 85 6.50 -2.77 -5.47
C ARG A 85 7.63 -3.49 -4.76
N ILE A 86 8.57 -4.01 -5.52
CA ILE A 86 9.84 -4.50 -4.96
C ILE A 86 10.63 -3.31 -4.45
N PRO A 87 11.08 -3.31 -3.18
CA PRO A 87 11.91 -2.24 -2.64
C PRO A 87 13.34 -2.32 -3.17
N MET A 88 14.01 -1.18 -3.29
CA MET A 88 15.45 -1.15 -3.50
C MET A 88 16.20 -1.57 -2.23
N LEU A 89 17.38 -2.17 -2.36
CA LEU A 89 18.20 -2.58 -1.21
C LEU A 89 18.51 -1.43 -0.25
N SER A 90 18.70 -0.21 -0.77
CA SER A 90 18.94 1.00 0.02
C SER A 90 17.74 1.47 0.84
N GLU A 91 16.53 1.06 0.47
CA GLU A 91 15.28 1.46 1.14
C GLU A 91 14.85 0.51 2.26
N LEU A 92 15.46 -0.68 2.35
CA LEU A 92 15.01 -1.74 3.27
C LEU A 92 14.91 -1.32 4.75
N PRO A 93 15.81 -0.47 5.28
CA PRO A 93 15.64 0.05 6.64
C PRO A 93 14.34 0.85 6.82
N GLU A 94 13.97 1.66 5.82
CA GLU A 94 12.73 2.43 5.82
C GLU A 94 11.50 1.52 5.60
N VAL A 95 11.60 0.53 4.70
CA VAL A 95 10.54 -0.46 4.49
C VAL A 95 10.18 -1.15 5.80
N ALA A 96 11.18 -1.65 6.53
CA ALA A 96 10.98 -2.31 7.82
C ALA A 96 10.41 -1.38 8.90
N GLU A 97 10.48 -0.07 8.71
CA GLU A 97 9.94 0.91 9.63
C GLU A 97 8.51 1.33 9.31
N VAL A 98 8.21 1.61 8.03
CA VAL A 98 6.96 2.29 7.65
C VAL A 98 5.94 1.38 6.98
N ALA A 99 6.34 0.22 6.46
CA ALA A 99 5.46 -0.75 5.85
C ALA A 99 5.27 -1.99 6.74
N ASP A 100 4.07 -2.51 6.77
CA ASP A 100 3.74 -3.73 7.50
C ASP A 100 3.85 -4.96 6.58
N MET A 101 3.78 -4.73 5.26
CA MET A 101 3.88 -5.76 4.22
C MET A 101 4.48 -5.16 2.94
N SER A 102 5.18 -5.99 2.15
CA SER A 102 5.69 -5.62 0.82
C SER A 102 5.61 -6.76 -0.19
N LEU A 103 5.53 -6.38 -1.48
CA LEU A 103 5.65 -7.32 -2.59
C LEU A 103 7.12 -7.66 -2.80
N GLN A 104 7.41 -8.92 -3.11
CA GLN A 104 8.77 -9.43 -3.32
C GLN A 104 8.82 -10.40 -4.49
N SER A 105 9.87 -10.28 -5.30
CA SER A 105 10.15 -11.19 -6.42
C SER A 105 11.63 -11.50 -6.61
N GLU A 106 12.45 -11.14 -5.62
CA GLU A 106 13.89 -11.36 -5.68
C GLU A 106 14.42 -11.91 -4.35
N LEU A 107 15.17 -13.00 -4.42
CA LEU A 107 15.71 -13.66 -3.24
C LEU A 107 16.76 -12.80 -2.50
N GLU A 108 17.54 -12.00 -3.24
CA GLU A 108 18.53 -11.09 -2.65
C GLU A 108 17.85 -10.03 -1.77
N THR A 109 16.80 -9.40 -2.30
CA THR A 109 16.00 -8.40 -1.57
C THR A 109 15.34 -9.00 -0.34
N LEU A 110 14.81 -10.24 -0.44
CA LEU A 110 14.21 -10.96 0.68
C LEU A 110 15.24 -11.23 1.79
N ARG A 111 16.43 -11.73 1.44
CA ARG A 111 17.51 -11.99 2.40
C ARG A 111 17.99 -10.71 3.09
N ALA A 112 18.14 -9.63 2.32
CA ALA A 112 18.54 -8.34 2.86
C ALA A 112 17.47 -7.76 3.80
N LEU A 113 16.18 -7.84 3.42
CA LEU A 113 15.08 -7.40 4.28
C LEU A 113 15.02 -8.22 5.58
N ASN A 114 15.18 -9.54 5.48
CA ASN A 114 15.23 -10.40 6.67
C ASN A 114 16.37 -10.00 7.62
N ALA A 115 17.55 -9.70 7.08
CA ALA A 115 18.69 -9.24 7.90
C ALA A 115 18.41 -7.89 8.60
N VAL A 116 17.74 -6.97 7.91
CA VAL A 116 17.31 -5.69 8.52
C VAL A 116 16.30 -5.92 9.63
N CYS A 117 15.28 -6.74 9.40
CA CYS A 117 14.25 -7.05 10.39
C CYS A 117 14.82 -7.78 11.60
N ALA A 118 15.73 -8.73 11.41
CA ALA A 118 16.42 -9.46 12.48
C ALA A 118 17.22 -8.52 13.39
N LYS A 119 17.97 -7.57 12.82
CA LYS A 119 18.71 -6.54 13.57
C LYS A 119 17.79 -5.63 14.39
N ARG A 120 16.58 -5.40 13.92
CA ARG A 120 15.57 -4.54 14.59
C ARG A 120 14.69 -5.32 15.57
N GLY A 121 14.79 -6.65 15.62
CA GLY A 121 13.88 -7.49 16.39
C GLY A 121 12.42 -7.43 15.92
N THR A 122 12.18 -7.13 14.64
CA THR A 122 10.85 -6.97 14.06
C THR A 122 10.55 -8.08 13.04
N ARG A 123 9.26 -8.25 12.73
CA ARG A 123 8.79 -9.11 11.63
C ARG A 123 8.16 -8.25 10.55
N HIS A 124 8.39 -8.62 9.29
CA HIS A 124 7.79 -7.98 8.13
C HIS A 124 7.10 -9.06 7.29
N ARG A 125 5.87 -8.80 6.88
CA ARG A 125 5.13 -9.72 6.01
C ARG A 125 5.49 -9.47 4.56
N VAL A 126 5.55 -10.53 3.77
CA VAL A 126 5.84 -10.45 2.35
C VAL A 126 4.78 -11.20 1.53
N ILE A 127 4.51 -10.70 0.34
CA ILE A 127 3.76 -11.38 -0.69
C ILE A 127 4.75 -11.72 -1.79
N LEU A 128 5.00 -13.02 -2.01
CA LEU A 128 5.82 -13.48 -3.12
C LEU A 128 5.00 -13.41 -4.40
N MET A 129 5.56 -12.73 -5.40
CA MET A 129 4.91 -12.55 -6.69
C MET A 129 5.41 -13.60 -7.66
N ALA A 130 4.49 -14.24 -8.38
CA ALA A 130 4.79 -15.09 -9.53
C ALA A 130 4.44 -14.33 -10.80
N ASP A 131 5.36 -14.26 -11.76
CA ASP A 131 5.09 -13.70 -13.07
C ASP A 131 4.27 -14.71 -13.90
N LEU A 132 3.09 -14.27 -14.33
CA LEU A 132 2.18 -15.07 -15.15
C LEU A 132 2.25 -14.73 -16.64
N GLY A 133 3.29 -14.00 -17.04
CA GLY A 133 3.56 -13.65 -18.44
C GLY A 133 3.38 -12.18 -18.80
N ASP A 134 3.17 -11.30 -17.82
CA ASP A 134 3.16 -9.84 -18.04
C ASP A 134 4.56 -9.23 -18.05
N LEU A 135 5.58 -10.01 -17.66
CA LEU A 135 7.01 -9.66 -17.70
C LEU A 135 7.33 -8.35 -16.97
N ARG A 136 6.61 -8.09 -15.90
CA ARG A 136 6.76 -6.86 -15.15
C ARG A 136 7.52 -7.06 -13.84
N GLU A 137 7.06 -7.96 -13.01
CA GLU A 137 7.66 -8.31 -11.72
C GLU A 137 7.08 -9.65 -11.23
N GLY A 138 7.91 -10.46 -10.60
CA GLY A 138 7.54 -11.79 -10.11
C GLY A 138 8.64 -12.81 -10.38
N PHE A 139 8.63 -13.91 -9.65
CA PHE A 139 9.45 -15.06 -9.95
C PHE A 139 8.96 -15.72 -11.24
N TRP A 140 9.85 -15.96 -12.18
CA TRP A 140 9.49 -16.51 -13.49
C TRP A 140 9.24 -18.02 -13.45
N SER A 141 10.05 -18.74 -12.69
CA SER A 141 9.92 -20.18 -12.59
C SER A 141 9.45 -20.61 -11.21
N ARG A 142 8.82 -21.80 -11.15
CA ARG A 142 8.39 -22.38 -9.87
C ARG A 142 9.61 -22.75 -9.00
N GLU A 143 10.70 -23.14 -9.63
CA GLU A 143 11.95 -23.51 -8.94
C GLU A 143 12.58 -22.32 -8.24
N GLU A 144 12.44 -21.10 -8.79
CA GLU A 144 12.89 -19.87 -8.16
C GLU A 144 12.02 -19.45 -6.98
N LEU A 145 10.74 -19.86 -6.98
CA LEU A 145 9.78 -19.47 -5.95
C LEU A 145 9.84 -20.39 -4.72
N VAL A 146 10.33 -21.62 -4.83
CA VAL A 146 10.37 -22.67 -3.80
C VAL A 146 11.78 -22.86 -3.27
#